data_cf8a64cb00211bab2ca0b4b7b5a04fc2
#
_entry.id   cf8a64cb00211bab2ca0b4b7b5a04fc2
#
_cell.length_a   1.000
_cell.length_b   1.000
_cell.length_c   1.000
_cell.angle_alpha   90.00
_cell.angle_beta   90.00
_cell.angle_gamma   90.00
#
_symmetry.space_group_name_H-M   'P 1'
#
loop_
_entity.id
_entity.type
_entity.pdbx_description
1 polymer ?
#
loop_
_entity_poly.entity_id
_entity_poly.type
_entity_poly.pdbx_seq_one_letter_code
_entity_poly.pdbx_strand_id
1 'polypeptide(L)'
;MCSVRIEGAQIGLPAAHALIRQAAKEASVVVVYMHAGAEGSAADHVTGHEEYYLGEERGNPEAFAHLAIDSGASLVIASGPHVLRGIQFWHGHLIAYSLGNFAGYGNFGTDGDLALSAILHVTLSSSGQFERARLYPLQFTGQGQPAPGGNAAAFVARISQEDFGSSAARISPLGAIQPP
;
A
#
# COMPACT_ATOMS: atom_id res chain seq x y z
N MET A 1 24.01 -2.50 -0.59
CA MET A 1 22.55 -2.28 -0.71
C MET A 1 22.20 -2.57 -2.16
N CYS A 2 21.57 -3.71 -2.44
CA CYS A 2 21.18 -4.07 -3.81
C CYS A 2 19.74 -3.59 -4.02
N SER A 3 19.49 -2.71 -4.96
CA SER A 3 18.14 -2.33 -5.37
C SER A 3 17.90 -2.88 -6.77
N VAL A 4 16.91 -3.75 -6.91
CA VAL A 4 16.40 -4.16 -8.22
C VAL A 4 15.23 -3.24 -8.53
N ARG A 5 15.34 -2.45 -9.60
CA ARG A 5 14.27 -1.62 -10.11
C ARG A 5 13.76 -2.22 -11.41
N ILE A 6 12.47 -2.53 -11.48
CA ILE A 6 11.81 -2.95 -12.70
C ILE A 6 10.90 -1.80 -13.12
N GLU A 7 11.20 -1.20 -14.28
CA GLU A 7 10.39 -0.14 -14.85
C GLU A 7 9.53 -0.67 -15.98
N GLY A 8 8.24 -0.33 -15.93
CA GLY A 8 7.37 -0.15 -17.06
C GLY A 8 7.01 -1.39 -17.88
N ALA A 9 6.37 -2.38 -17.26
CA ALA A 9 5.51 -3.32 -17.99
C ALA A 9 4.53 -3.94 -17.01
N GLN A 10 3.35 -4.34 -17.46
CA GLN A 10 2.51 -5.26 -16.69
C GLN A 10 3.31 -6.55 -16.51
N ILE A 11 3.81 -6.76 -15.29
CA ILE A 11 4.54 -7.97 -14.98
C ILE A 11 3.54 -9.07 -14.62
N GLY A 12 3.53 -10.16 -15.34
CA GLY A 12 2.72 -11.32 -15.00
C GLY A 12 3.18 -11.97 -13.67
N LEU A 13 2.24 -12.54 -12.92
CA LEU A 13 2.50 -13.16 -11.62
C LEU A 13 3.67 -14.17 -11.61
N PRO A 14 3.87 -15.04 -12.63
CA PRO A 14 5.00 -15.96 -12.64
C PRO A 14 6.37 -15.24 -12.71
N ALA A 15 6.46 -14.16 -13.48
CA ALA A 15 7.69 -13.38 -13.59
C ALA A 15 7.97 -12.61 -12.29
N ALA A 16 6.95 -12.01 -11.69
CA ALA A 16 7.05 -11.35 -10.39
C ALA A 16 7.54 -12.31 -9.30
N HIS A 17 6.95 -13.52 -9.23
CA HIS A 17 7.39 -14.57 -8.31
C HIS A 17 8.88 -14.89 -8.49
N ALA A 18 9.33 -15.13 -9.72
CA ALA A 18 10.72 -15.47 -10.00
C ALA A 18 11.70 -14.36 -9.56
N LEU A 19 11.37 -13.10 -9.85
CA LEU A 19 12.19 -11.95 -9.50
C LEU A 19 12.27 -11.70 -7.98
N ILE A 20 11.13 -11.77 -7.28
CA ILE A 20 11.11 -11.59 -5.82
C ILE A 20 11.87 -12.72 -5.14
N ARG A 21 11.70 -13.96 -5.60
CA ARG A 21 12.48 -15.12 -5.12
C ARG A 21 13.98 -14.94 -5.34
N GLN A 22 14.38 -14.36 -6.45
CA GLN A 22 15.78 -14.04 -6.71
C GLN A 22 16.29 -12.97 -5.74
N ALA A 23 15.55 -11.88 -5.57
CA ALA A 23 15.90 -10.82 -4.62
C ALA A 23 16.04 -11.34 -3.18
N ALA A 24 15.15 -12.25 -2.75
CA ALA A 24 15.17 -12.87 -1.43
C ALA A 24 16.38 -13.80 -1.18
N LYS A 25 17.05 -14.26 -2.23
CA LYS A 25 18.34 -14.99 -2.08
C LYS A 25 19.52 -14.04 -1.90
N GLU A 26 19.39 -12.80 -2.36
CA GLU A 26 20.48 -11.81 -2.38
C GLU A 26 20.39 -10.80 -1.24
N ALA A 27 19.21 -10.62 -0.64
CA ALA A 27 18.97 -9.66 0.43
C ALA A 27 18.11 -10.24 1.55
N SER A 28 18.46 -9.92 2.80
CA SER A 28 17.69 -10.32 3.99
C SER A 28 16.37 -9.53 4.15
N VAL A 29 16.27 -8.37 3.52
CA VAL A 29 15.07 -7.52 3.52
C VAL A 29 14.72 -7.18 2.09
N VAL A 30 13.52 -7.59 1.66
CA VAL A 30 13.00 -7.30 0.33
C VAL A 30 11.74 -6.46 0.47
N VAL A 31 11.75 -5.27 -0.09
CA VAL A 31 10.57 -4.40 -0.16
C VAL A 31 10.07 -4.37 -1.59
N VAL A 32 8.80 -4.74 -1.76
CA VAL A 32 8.13 -4.67 -3.05
C VAL A 32 7.29 -3.39 -3.09
N TYR A 33 7.53 -2.57 -4.11
CA TYR A 33 6.65 -1.46 -4.46
C TYR A 33 5.87 -1.81 -5.71
N MET A 34 4.54 -1.70 -5.64
CA MET A 34 3.68 -1.94 -6.80
C MET A 34 2.86 -0.69 -7.13
N HIS A 35 2.60 -0.49 -8.43
CA HIS A 35 1.66 0.50 -8.93
C HIS A 35 0.53 -0.25 -9.61
N ALA A 36 -0.63 -0.34 -8.97
CA ALA A 36 -1.73 -1.22 -9.39
C ALA A 36 -3.07 -0.74 -8.85
N GLY A 37 -4.14 -1.24 -9.47
CA GLY A 37 -5.50 -1.02 -9.04
C GLY A 37 -6.23 0.10 -9.78
N ALA A 38 -7.55 0.14 -9.61
CA ALA A 38 -8.41 1.20 -10.12
C ALA A 38 -8.10 2.54 -9.44
N GLU A 39 -8.51 3.64 -10.09
CA GLU A 39 -8.21 5.00 -9.64
C GLU A 39 -9.50 5.75 -9.26
N GLY A 40 -9.35 6.74 -8.38
CA GLY A 40 -10.41 7.69 -8.02
C GLY A 40 -11.08 7.42 -6.67
N SER A 41 -12.04 8.29 -6.30
CA SER A 41 -12.67 8.28 -4.98
C SER A 41 -13.44 7.00 -4.63
N ALA A 42 -13.87 6.26 -5.65
CA ALA A 42 -14.58 4.98 -5.46
C ALA A 42 -13.62 3.77 -5.44
N ALA A 43 -12.31 3.98 -5.49
CA ALA A 43 -11.29 2.94 -5.54
C ALA A 43 -10.58 2.74 -4.19
N ASP A 44 -11.21 3.13 -3.08
CA ASP A 44 -10.66 3.05 -1.73
C ASP A 44 -10.66 1.63 -1.15
N HIS A 45 -11.51 0.73 -1.63
CA HIS A 45 -11.58 -0.66 -1.20
C HIS A 45 -10.71 -1.59 -2.04
N VAL A 46 -10.19 -2.63 -1.39
CA VAL A 46 -9.50 -3.78 -2.02
C VAL A 46 -10.48 -4.96 -2.04
N THR A 47 -10.90 -5.37 -3.22
CA THR A 47 -12.01 -6.31 -3.39
C THR A 47 -11.58 -7.77 -3.55
N GLY A 48 -10.28 -8.03 -3.71
CA GLY A 48 -9.75 -9.36 -4.02
C GLY A 48 -9.98 -9.81 -5.48
N HIS A 49 -10.49 -8.91 -6.32
CA HIS A 49 -10.78 -9.18 -7.74
C HIS A 49 -9.89 -8.35 -8.66
N GLU A 50 -9.93 -8.68 -9.96
CA GLU A 50 -9.33 -7.85 -11.00
C GLU A 50 -10.01 -6.47 -11.02
N GLU A 51 -9.19 -5.44 -11.04
CA GLU A 51 -9.63 -4.05 -11.06
C GLU A 51 -9.46 -3.43 -12.45
N TYR A 52 -10.36 -2.52 -12.80
CA TYR A 52 -10.37 -1.86 -14.10
C TYR A 52 -10.50 -0.34 -13.93
N TYR A 53 -9.81 0.41 -14.79
CA TYR A 53 -9.94 1.86 -14.84
C TYR A 53 -9.92 2.34 -16.29
N LEU A 54 -10.96 3.09 -16.69
CA LEU A 54 -11.16 3.56 -18.09
C LEU A 54 -11.08 2.47 -19.15
N GLY A 55 -11.50 1.25 -18.81
CA GLY A 55 -11.46 0.08 -19.70
C GLY A 55 -10.12 -0.65 -19.74
N GLU A 56 -9.13 -0.19 -19.02
CA GLU A 56 -7.84 -0.86 -18.85
C GLU A 56 -7.85 -1.77 -17.63
N GLU A 57 -7.29 -2.96 -17.78
CA GLU A 57 -7.04 -3.89 -16.68
C GLU A 57 -5.88 -3.35 -15.82
N ARG A 58 -6.13 -3.25 -14.52
CA ARG A 58 -5.17 -2.71 -13.53
C ARG A 58 -4.68 -3.77 -12.54
N GLY A 59 -5.01 -5.05 -12.85
CA GLY A 59 -4.63 -6.22 -12.07
C GLY A 59 -5.44 -6.44 -10.81
N ASN A 60 -5.08 -7.49 -10.10
CA ASN A 60 -5.60 -7.81 -8.77
C ASN A 60 -4.52 -7.45 -7.72
N PRO A 61 -4.63 -6.30 -7.04
CA PRO A 61 -3.61 -5.85 -6.08
C PRO A 61 -3.41 -6.81 -4.91
N GLU A 62 -4.49 -7.44 -4.43
CA GLU A 62 -4.41 -8.38 -3.31
C GLU A 62 -3.67 -9.66 -3.70
N ALA A 63 -4.05 -10.26 -4.82
CA ALA A 63 -3.38 -11.47 -5.30
C ALA A 63 -1.88 -11.24 -5.58
N PHE A 64 -1.52 -10.08 -6.13
CA PHE A 64 -0.12 -9.73 -6.34
C PHE A 64 0.62 -9.52 -5.02
N ALA A 65 0.03 -8.81 -4.05
CA ALA A 65 0.66 -8.55 -2.76
C ALA A 65 0.90 -9.84 -1.95
N HIS A 66 -0.09 -10.74 -1.93
CA HIS A 66 0.04 -12.05 -1.31
C HIS A 66 1.15 -12.87 -1.97
N LEU A 67 1.16 -12.95 -3.31
CA LEU A 67 2.24 -13.59 -4.05
C LEU A 67 3.61 -13.00 -3.72
N ALA A 68 3.72 -11.69 -3.57
CA ALA A 68 4.98 -11.03 -3.25
C ALA A 68 5.50 -11.46 -1.88
N ILE A 69 4.64 -11.47 -0.85
CA ILE A 69 5.01 -11.95 0.49
C ILE A 69 5.39 -13.44 0.45
N ASP A 70 4.58 -14.28 -0.20
CA ASP A 70 4.82 -15.73 -0.32
C ASP A 70 6.10 -16.04 -1.11
N SER A 71 6.55 -15.08 -1.94
CA SER A 71 7.81 -15.17 -2.68
C SER A 71 9.03 -14.69 -1.88
N GLY A 72 8.84 -14.12 -0.67
CA GLY A 72 9.90 -13.70 0.23
C GLY A 72 10.04 -12.19 0.40
N ALA A 73 9.03 -11.40 0.00
CA ALA A 73 9.00 -9.98 0.34
C ALA A 73 8.76 -9.79 1.85
N SER A 74 9.47 -8.86 2.44
CA SER A 74 9.34 -8.46 3.86
C SER A 74 8.25 -7.40 4.07
N LEU A 75 7.93 -6.65 3.01
CA LEU A 75 6.98 -5.54 3.01
C LEU A 75 6.50 -5.29 1.60
N VAL A 76 5.20 -5.02 1.45
CA VAL A 76 4.61 -4.53 0.20
C VAL A 76 4.02 -3.14 0.43
N ILE A 77 4.37 -2.20 -0.45
CA ILE A 77 3.80 -0.86 -0.49
C ILE A 77 3.26 -0.62 -1.88
N ALA A 78 2.03 -0.14 -1.98
CA ALA A 78 1.40 0.14 -3.26
C ALA A 78 0.99 1.61 -3.43
N SER A 79 0.82 1.98 -4.68
CA SER A 79 0.20 3.22 -5.13
C SER A 79 -0.56 2.98 -6.44
N GLY A 80 -1.21 4.00 -6.96
CA GLY A 80 -2.00 3.96 -8.20
C GLY A 80 -3.41 4.49 -8.00
N PRO A 81 -4.15 4.04 -6.97
CA PRO A 81 -5.55 4.42 -6.78
C PRO A 81 -5.81 5.90 -6.53
N HIS A 82 -4.81 6.70 -6.18
CA HIS A 82 -4.92 8.11 -5.82
C HIS A 82 -5.77 8.40 -4.58
N VAL A 83 -6.17 7.36 -3.84
CA VAL A 83 -6.85 7.39 -2.54
C VAL A 83 -6.13 6.48 -1.56
N LEU A 84 -6.35 6.69 -0.26
CA LEU A 84 -5.90 5.76 0.76
C LEU A 84 -6.67 4.44 0.63
N ARG A 85 -5.96 3.34 0.82
CA ARG A 85 -6.54 2.00 0.93
C ARG A 85 -6.17 1.34 2.25
N GLY A 86 -6.77 0.21 2.53
CA GLY A 86 -6.52 -0.58 3.73
C GLY A 86 -5.07 -1.07 3.86
N ILE A 87 -4.73 -1.46 5.08
CA ILE A 87 -3.46 -2.11 5.45
C ILE A 87 -3.78 -3.50 6.00
N GLN A 88 -3.08 -4.51 5.47
CA GLN A 88 -3.26 -5.90 5.82
C GLN A 88 -1.96 -6.47 6.41
N PHE A 89 -2.10 -7.50 7.24
CA PHE A 89 -0.99 -8.41 7.56
C PHE A 89 -1.22 -9.75 6.89
N TRP A 90 -0.24 -10.19 6.10
CA TRP A 90 -0.23 -11.50 5.46
C TRP A 90 1.01 -12.26 5.91
N HIS A 91 0.84 -13.43 6.52
CA HIS A 91 1.92 -14.25 7.11
C HIS A 91 2.88 -13.44 8.01
N GLY A 92 2.36 -12.46 8.75
CA GLY A 92 3.14 -11.61 9.66
C GLY A 92 3.84 -10.41 8.99
N HIS A 93 3.68 -10.22 7.69
CA HIS A 93 4.23 -9.11 6.93
C HIS A 93 3.17 -8.07 6.59
N LEU A 94 3.57 -6.80 6.62
CA LEU A 94 2.67 -5.67 6.35
C LEU A 94 2.53 -5.43 4.85
N ILE A 95 1.29 -5.20 4.41
CA ILE A 95 0.92 -4.77 3.07
C ILE A 95 0.13 -3.48 3.18
N ALA A 96 0.60 -2.40 2.55
CA ALA A 96 -0.12 -1.14 2.41
C ALA A 96 -0.60 -0.98 0.96
N TYR A 97 -1.90 -1.04 0.72
CA TYR A 97 -2.48 -1.10 -0.64
C TYR A 97 -2.57 0.24 -1.35
N SER A 98 -2.54 1.35 -0.66
CA SER A 98 -2.28 2.69 -1.19
C SER A 98 -2.12 3.70 -0.05
N LEU A 99 -1.19 4.62 -0.22
CA LEU A 99 -0.97 5.74 0.71
C LEU A 99 -1.60 7.05 0.19
N GLY A 100 -2.43 6.97 -0.85
CA GLY A 100 -3.03 8.13 -1.50
C GLY A 100 -2.00 8.97 -2.27
N ASN A 101 -2.41 10.18 -2.62
CA ASN A 101 -1.52 11.17 -3.21
C ASN A 101 -0.63 11.78 -2.12
N PHE A 102 0.60 12.21 -2.48
CA PHE A 102 1.46 12.87 -1.51
C PHE A 102 1.61 14.37 -1.79
N ALA A 103 1.94 14.73 -3.01
CA ALA A 103 2.08 16.13 -3.42
C ALA A 103 1.80 16.26 -4.92
N GLY A 104 1.03 17.28 -5.28
CA GLY A 104 0.72 17.54 -6.69
C GLY A 104 0.00 18.88 -6.82
N TYR A 105 0.63 19.82 -7.52
CA TYR A 105 0.05 21.13 -7.73
C TYR A 105 -1.00 21.09 -8.84
N GLY A 106 -2.29 21.19 -8.46
CA GLY A 106 -3.41 21.23 -9.41
C GLY A 106 -3.63 19.97 -10.25
N ASN A 107 -2.97 18.86 -9.92
CA ASN A 107 -3.02 17.62 -10.72
C ASN A 107 -3.95 16.57 -10.16
N PHE A 108 -4.35 16.70 -8.88
CA PHE A 108 -5.18 15.72 -8.20
C PHE A 108 -6.44 16.38 -7.64
N GLY A 109 -7.50 15.58 -7.51
CA GLY A 109 -8.66 15.97 -6.71
C GLY A 109 -8.23 16.17 -5.25
N THR A 110 -8.72 17.23 -4.63
CA THR A 110 -8.41 17.61 -3.25
C THR A 110 -9.64 17.65 -2.36
N ASP A 111 -10.71 16.97 -2.79
CA ASP A 111 -11.99 16.92 -2.09
C ASP A 111 -12.28 15.52 -1.55
N GLY A 112 -12.99 15.44 -0.43
CA GLY A 112 -13.39 14.16 0.18
C GLY A 112 -12.19 13.27 0.49
N ASP A 113 -12.29 11.99 0.14
CA ASP A 113 -11.26 11.00 0.40
C ASP A 113 -9.99 11.18 -0.45
N LEU A 114 -10.11 11.88 -1.60
CA LEU A 114 -8.96 12.29 -2.42
C LEU A 114 -8.06 13.32 -1.70
N ALA A 115 -8.60 14.03 -0.72
CA ALA A 115 -7.84 14.97 0.11
C ALA A 115 -7.02 14.27 1.19
N LEU A 116 -7.29 13.00 1.50
CA LEU A 116 -6.59 12.25 2.54
C LEU A 116 -5.31 11.62 1.98
N SER A 117 -4.27 11.69 2.80
CA SER A 117 -2.96 11.13 2.49
C SER A 117 -2.26 10.66 3.77
N ALA A 118 -1.15 9.98 3.62
CA ALA A 118 -0.36 9.55 4.77
C ALA A 118 1.11 9.31 4.42
N ILE A 119 1.97 9.47 5.44
CA ILE A 119 3.31 8.90 5.43
C ILE A 119 3.28 7.64 6.28
N LEU A 120 3.77 6.54 5.73
CA LEU A 120 3.94 5.28 6.42
C LEU A 120 5.41 5.11 6.83
N HIS A 121 5.66 4.95 8.13
CA HIS A 121 6.95 4.57 8.66
C HIS A 121 6.88 3.13 9.15
N VAL A 122 7.73 2.25 8.62
CA VAL A 122 7.83 0.84 9.01
C VAL A 122 9.24 0.56 9.49
N THR A 123 9.37 -0.12 10.62
CA THR A 123 10.62 -0.68 11.11
C THR A 123 10.58 -2.19 10.94
N LEU A 124 11.56 -2.72 10.24
CA LEU A 124 11.78 -4.14 10.08
C LEU A 124 13.09 -4.53 10.79
N SER A 125 13.16 -5.77 11.27
CA SER A 125 14.42 -6.34 11.77
C SER A 125 15.42 -6.54 10.63
N SER A 126 16.64 -6.86 10.95
CA SER A 126 17.68 -7.21 9.97
C SER A 126 17.36 -8.48 9.15
N SER A 127 16.41 -9.29 9.62
CA SER A 127 15.88 -10.47 8.91
C SER A 127 14.56 -10.21 8.18
N GLY A 128 14.11 -8.96 8.09
CA GLY A 128 12.87 -8.59 7.38
C GLY A 128 11.57 -8.80 8.15
N GLN A 129 11.64 -9.15 9.44
CA GLN A 129 10.43 -9.30 10.26
C GLN A 129 9.88 -7.95 10.69
N PHE A 130 8.57 -7.82 10.73
CA PHE A 130 7.90 -6.63 11.23
C PHE A 130 8.20 -6.39 12.70
N GLU A 131 8.59 -5.18 13.06
CA GLU A 131 8.79 -4.75 14.44
C GLU A 131 7.74 -3.72 14.88
N ARG A 132 7.57 -2.67 14.10
CA ARG A 132 6.59 -1.60 14.35
C ARG A 132 6.30 -0.79 13.10
N ALA A 133 5.13 -0.17 13.07
CA ALA A 133 4.82 0.83 12.05
C ALA A 133 3.95 1.96 12.60
N ARG A 134 3.97 3.09 11.90
CA ARG A 134 3.12 4.23 12.16
C ARG A 134 2.69 4.90 10.87
N LEU A 135 1.42 5.21 10.80
CA LEU A 135 0.81 6.06 9.79
C LEU A 135 0.78 7.50 10.33
N TYR A 136 1.36 8.45 9.62
CA TYR A 136 1.26 9.87 9.92
C TYR A 136 0.20 10.49 9.02
N PRO A 137 -0.97 10.86 9.57
CA PRO A 137 -2.06 11.41 8.79
C PRO A 137 -1.67 12.74 8.14
N LEU A 138 -2.01 12.87 6.88
CA LEU A 138 -1.90 14.10 6.11
C LEU A 138 -3.23 14.39 5.43
N GLN A 139 -3.45 15.65 5.12
CA GLN A 139 -4.52 16.09 4.23
C GLN A 139 -4.00 17.15 3.29
N PHE A 140 -4.62 17.25 2.13
CA PHE A 140 -4.29 18.32 1.20
C PHE A 140 -4.90 19.65 1.64
N THR A 141 -4.12 20.71 1.46
CA THR A 141 -4.54 22.10 1.61
C THR A 141 -4.28 22.83 0.30
N GLY A 142 -5.09 23.86 0.01
CA GLY A 142 -4.95 24.65 -1.21
C GLY A 142 -4.99 23.78 -2.48
N GLN A 143 -3.96 23.88 -3.30
CA GLN A 143 -3.89 23.20 -4.59
C GLN A 143 -3.07 21.89 -4.54
N GLY A 144 -3.17 21.13 -3.47
CA GLY A 144 -2.52 19.83 -3.35
C GLY A 144 -1.21 19.85 -2.55
N GLN A 145 -1.10 20.75 -1.57
CA GLN A 145 0.00 20.74 -0.60
C GLN A 145 -0.33 19.81 0.56
N PRO A 146 0.53 18.83 0.90
CA PRO A 146 0.32 17.98 2.06
C PRO A 146 0.57 18.76 3.34
N ALA A 147 -0.36 18.67 4.29
CA ALA A 147 -0.22 19.23 5.63
C ALA A 147 -0.54 18.14 6.68
N PRO A 148 0.12 18.15 7.86
CA PRO A 148 -0.23 17.25 8.95
C PRO A 148 -1.67 17.48 9.40
N GLY A 149 -2.41 16.37 9.61
CA GLY A 149 -3.79 16.43 10.08
C GLY A 149 -4.73 15.53 9.30
N GLY A 150 -6.03 15.77 9.49
CA GLY A 150 -7.08 14.95 8.88
C GLY A 150 -7.35 13.65 9.64
N ASN A 151 -8.31 12.89 9.11
CA ASN A 151 -8.79 11.64 9.71
C ASN A 151 -8.24 10.38 9.01
N ALA A 152 -7.12 10.48 8.28
CA ALA A 152 -6.56 9.39 7.49
C ALA A 152 -6.32 8.11 8.31
N ALA A 153 -5.87 8.22 9.57
CA ALA A 153 -5.66 7.03 10.42
C ALA A 153 -6.98 6.30 10.72
N ALA A 154 -8.04 7.03 11.05
CA ALA A 154 -9.37 6.45 11.30
C ALA A 154 -9.98 5.88 10.00
N PHE A 155 -9.80 6.58 8.89
CA PHE A 155 -10.24 6.13 7.57
C PHE A 155 -9.57 4.79 7.20
N VAL A 156 -8.24 4.71 7.23
CA VAL A 156 -7.50 3.48 6.91
C VAL A 156 -7.83 2.36 7.89
N ALA A 157 -8.01 2.64 9.18
CA ALA A 157 -8.41 1.64 10.16
C ALA A 157 -9.77 1.00 9.81
N ARG A 158 -10.75 1.83 9.41
CA ARG A 158 -12.09 1.37 9.02
C ARG A 158 -12.04 0.50 7.76
N ILE A 159 -11.47 1.00 6.67
CA ILE A 159 -11.43 0.25 5.42
C ILE A 159 -10.55 -1.01 5.52
N SER A 160 -9.49 -1.00 6.33
CA SER A 160 -8.71 -2.22 6.59
C SER A 160 -9.57 -3.31 7.22
N GLN A 161 -10.40 -2.94 8.20
CA GLN A 161 -11.30 -3.89 8.87
C GLN A 161 -12.41 -4.38 7.93
N GLU A 162 -12.95 -3.48 7.09
CA GLU A 162 -13.99 -3.81 6.11
C GLU A 162 -13.48 -4.78 5.03
N ASP A 163 -12.27 -4.55 4.51
CA ASP A 163 -11.70 -5.33 3.41
C ASP A 163 -11.05 -6.65 3.87
N PHE A 164 -10.34 -6.64 5.01
CA PHE A 164 -9.45 -7.75 5.38
C PHE A 164 -9.87 -8.50 6.65
N GLY A 165 -10.88 -8.02 7.38
CA GLY A 165 -11.41 -8.72 8.55
C GLY A 165 -10.34 -9.13 9.56
N SER A 166 -10.14 -10.44 9.73
CA SER A 166 -9.18 -10.99 10.72
C SER A 166 -7.70 -10.77 10.35
N SER A 167 -7.38 -10.39 9.12
CA SER A 167 -6.01 -10.05 8.70
C SER A 167 -5.77 -8.54 8.62
N ALA A 168 -6.76 -7.73 8.98
CA ALA A 168 -6.66 -6.28 8.99
C ALA A 168 -5.63 -5.78 10.01
N ALA A 169 -4.83 -4.80 9.62
CA ALA A 169 -3.99 -4.08 10.57
C ALA A 169 -4.85 -3.33 11.61
N ARG A 170 -4.49 -3.42 12.88
CA ARG A 170 -5.08 -2.58 13.94
C ARG A 170 -4.38 -1.24 13.97
N ILE A 171 -5.10 -0.17 13.69
CA ILE A 171 -4.55 1.18 13.60
C ILE A 171 -5.18 2.04 14.70
N SER A 172 -4.34 2.56 15.59
CA SER A 172 -4.80 3.45 16.66
C SER A 172 -5.17 4.84 16.12
N PRO A 173 -5.96 5.65 16.86
CA PRO A 173 -6.25 7.04 16.45
C PRO A 173 -5.02 7.91 16.25
N LEU A 174 -3.90 7.56 16.89
CA LEU A 174 -2.60 8.23 16.72
C LEU A 174 -1.73 7.61 15.62
N GLY A 175 -2.29 6.69 14.82
CA GLY A 175 -1.64 6.06 13.68
C GLY A 175 -0.67 4.93 14.00
N ALA A 176 -0.54 4.47 15.24
CA ALA A 176 0.26 3.29 15.55
C ALA A 176 -0.38 2.05 14.93
N ILE A 177 0.42 1.25 14.21
CA ILE A 177 -0.04 0.06 13.48
C ILE A 177 0.47 -1.18 14.20
N GLN A 178 -0.43 -2.13 14.41
CA GLN A 178 -0.16 -3.43 15.04
C GLN A 178 -0.74 -4.56 14.19
N PRO A 179 -0.17 -5.77 14.25
CA PRO A 179 -0.80 -6.97 13.72
C PRO A 179 -2.19 -7.21 14.31
N PRO A 180 -3.03 -7.96 13.63
CA PRO A 180 -4.39 -8.32 14.07
C PRO A 180 -4.42 -9.09 15.37
#